data_269a85ba735ab115c484ad66f1e4d858
#
_entry.id   269a85ba735ab115c484ad66f1e4d858
#
_cell.length_a   1.000
_cell.length_b   1.000
_cell.length_c   1.000
_cell.angle_alpha   90.00
_cell.angle_beta   90.00
_cell.angle_gamma   90.00
#
_symmetry.space_group_name_H-M   'P 1'
#
loop_
_entity.id
_entity.type
_entity.pdbx_description
1 polymer ?
#
loop_
_entity_poly.entity_id
_entity_poly.type
_entity_poly.pdbx_seq_one_letter_code
_entity_poly.pdbx_strand_id
1 'polypeptide(L)'
;MGRTSDRTRLRLRRHDRVRAKVHGTADCPRLAVHRSNRHISAQLIDDTTGRTLAAASSVEPDLRASLGKSGGGNVTGAESVGRLLGSRAKAAGITKVVFDRGGFVYHGRVAVLADAARAEGLEF
;
A
#
# COMPACT_ATOMS: atom_id res chain seq x y z
N MET A 1 27.87 -9.65 -7.89
CA MET A 1 26.77 -9.09 -7.09
C MET A 1 26.64 -7.61 -7.34
N GLY A 2 25.45 -7.21 -7.67
CA GLY A 2 25.15 -5.80 -7.87
C GLY A 2 25.13 -5.02 -6.56
N ARG A 3 25.52 -3.77 -6.62
CA ARG A 3 25.36 -2.85 -5.52
C ARG A 3 23.93 -2.33 -5.50
N THR A 4 23.37 -2.16 -4.30
CA THR A 4 22.11 -1.46 -4.13
C THR A 4 22.28 -0.02 -4.62
N SER A 5 21.35 0.47 -5.44
CA SER A 5 21.40 1.85 -5.93
C SER A 5 21.27 2.83 -4.76
N ASP A 6 21.78 4.05 -4.92
CA ASP A 6 21.67 5.09 -3.89
C ASP A 6 20.22 5.43 -3.61
N ARG A 7 19.36 5.45 -4.63
CA ARG A 7 17.92 5.70 -4.45
C ARG A 7 17.27 4.63 -3.59
N THR A 8 17.56 3.35 -3.84
CA THR A 8 17.03 2.24 -3.08
C THR A 8 17.54 2.27 -1.64
N ARG A 9 18.82 2.54 -1.44
CA ARG A 9 19.42 2.64 -0.11
C ARG A 9 18.80 3.75 0.73
N LEU A 10 18.59 4.93 0.13
CA LEU A 10 17.95 6.06 0.81
C LEU A 10 16.49 5.74 1.16
N ARG A 11 15.78 5.08 0.28
CA ARG A 11 14.40 4.66 0.54
C ARG A 11 14.34 3.68 1.71
N LEU A 12 15.23 2.70 1.75
CA LEU A 12 15.27 1.72 2.83
C LEU A 12 15.57 2.38 4.18
N ARG A 13 16.48 3.37 4.21
CA ARG A 13 16.74 4.16 5.43
C ARG A 13 15.51 4.92 5.89
N ARG A 14 14.77 5.53 4.99
CA ARG A 14 13.53 6.23 5.32
C ARG A 14 12.50 5.26 5.87
N HIS A 15 12.38 4.08 5.25
CA HIS A 15 11.47 3.04 5.70
C HIS A 15 11.83 2.57 7.11
N ASP A 16 13.09 2.32 7.38
CA ASP A 16 13.54 1.91 8.72
C ASP A 16 13.17 2.94 9.78
N ARG A 17 13.33 4.23 9.49
CA ARG A 17 12.94 5.30 10.41
C ARG A 17 11.45 5.35 10.66
N VAL A 18 10.64 5.16 9.62
CA VAL A 18 9.18 5.11 9.74
C VAL A 18 8.77 3.88 10.54
N ARG A 19 9.34 2.71 10.23
CA ARG A 19 9.01 1.46 10.90
C ARG A 19 9.35 1.48 12.39
N ALA A 20 10.33 2.26 12.81
CA ALA A 20 10.63 2.43 14.23
C ALA A 20 9.48 3.06 15.01
N LYS A 21 8.57 3.79 14.32
CA LYS A 21 7.45 4.52 14.92
C LYS A 21 6.08 3.97 14.54
N VAL A 22 5.99 3.16 13.47
CA VAL A 22 4.72 2.70 12.91
C VAL A 22 4.57 1.20 13.11
N HIS A 23 3.63 0.81 13.95
CA HIS A 23 3.29 -0.58 14.21
C HIS A 23 1.80 -0.78 14.05
N GLY A 24 1.40 -1.85 13.36
CA GLY A 24 0.01 -2.23 13.20
C GLY A 24 -0.46 -3.20 14.29
N THR A 25 -1.74 -3.10 14.61
CA THR A 25 -2.41 -4.03 15.53
C THR A 25 -3.66 -4.57 14.84
N ALA A 26 -4.38 -5.50 15.49
CA ALA A 26 -5.63 -6.00 14.93
C ALA A 26 -6.68 -4.91 14.83
N ASP A 27 -6.73 -3.98 15.79
CA ASP A 27 -7.71 -2.86 15.80
C ASP A 27 -7.30 -1.72 14.90
N CYS A 28 -6.00 -1.54 14.67
CA CYS A 28 -5.47 -0.47 13.84
C CYS A 28 -4.28 -1.01 13.02
N PRO A 29 -4.56 -1.80 11.96
CA PRO A 29 -3.51 -2.42 11.17
C PRO A 29 -2.61 -1.40 10.47
N ARG A 30 -1.43 -1.85 10.10
CA ARG A 30 -0.49 -1.06 9.32
C ARG A 30 -0.81 -1.20 7.83
N LEU A 31 -1.12 -0.08 7.18
CA LEU A 31 -1.30 -0.04 5.73
C LEU A 31 0.07 0.13 5.09
N ALA A 32 0.60 -0.95 4.55
CA ALA A 32 1.91 -0.98 3.90
C ALA A 32 1.74 -0.91 2.38
N VAL A 33 2.42 0.04 1.74
CA VAL A 33 2.38 0.23 0.29
C VAL A 33 3.70 -0.24 -0.30
N HIS A 34 3.62 -0.99 -1.39
CA HIS A 34 4.77 -1.37 -2.20
C HIS A 34 4.50 -1.03 -3.66
N ARG A 35 5.49 -0.43 -4.32
CA ARG A 35 5.37 -0.09 -5.73
C ARG A 35 6.61 -0.52 -6.50
N SER A 36 6.39 -0.92 -7.75
CA SER A 36 7.43 -1.15 -8.73
C SER A 36 7.10 -0.34 -9.99
N ASN A 37 7.91 -0.48 -11.04
CA ASN A 37 7.66 0.21 -12.31
C ASN A 37 6.28 -0.07 -12.92
N ARG A 38 5.79 -1.31 -12.77
CA ARG A 38 4.59 -1.77 -13.45
C ARG A 38 3.41 -2.04 -12.54
N HIS A 39 3.64 -2.12 -11.24
CA HIS A 39 2.61 -2.53 -10.30
C HIS A 39 2.69 -1.78 -9.00
N ILE A 40 1.55 -1.70 -8.33
CA ILE A 40 1.44 -1.19 -6.98
C ILE A 40 0.58 -2.15 -6.16
N SER A 41 0.91 -2.30 -4.90
CA SER A 41 0.17 -3.16 -3.98
C SER A 41 0.10 -2.53 -2.60
N ALA A 42 -0.86 -2.98 -1.81
CA ALA A 42 -1.01 -2.53 -0.43
C ALA A 42 -1.55 -3.68 0.42
N GLN A 43 -1.13 -3.70 1.68
CA GLN A 43 -1.54 -4.70 2.65
C GLN A 43 -1.91 -4.03 3.97
N LEU A 44 -2.86 -4.62 4.67
CA LEU A 44 -3.18 -4.26 6.05
C LEU A 44 -2.62 -5.35 6.94
N ILE A 45 -1.64 -5.01 7.77
CA ILE A 45 -0.85 -5.97 8.54
C ILE A 45 -1.04 -5.75 10.04
N ASP A 46 -1.32 -6.84 10.75
CA ASP A 46 -1.24 -6.88 12.21
C ASP A 46 0.17 -7.33 12.59
N ASP A 47 0.99 -6.38 13.03
CA ASP A 47 2.39 -6.66 13.37
C ASP A 47 2.54 -7.47 14.66
N THR A 48 1.51 -7.53 15.49
CA THR A 48 1.56 -8.33 16.74
C THR A 48 1.56 -9.83 16.44
N THR A 49 0.93 -10.25 15.35
CA THR A 49 0.85 -11.65 14.92
C THR A 49 1.60 -11.92 13.62
N GLY A 50 2.02 -10.86 12.91
CA GLY A 50 2.62 -10.97 11.58
C GLY A 50 1.62 -11.33 10.48
N ARG A 51 0.33 -11.14 10.73
CA ARG A 51 -0.74 -11.57 9.84
C ARG A 51 -1.21 -10.44 8.94
N THR A 52 -1.43 -10.75 7.65
CA THR A 52 -2.06 -9.84 6.70
C THR A 52 -3.58 -10.01 6.78
N LEU A 53 -4.27 -8.92 7.12
CA LEU A 53 -5.73 -8.92 7.32
C LEU A 53 -6.51 -8.62 6.04
N ALA A 54 -5.94 -7.80 5.16
CA ALA A 54 -6.50 -7.50 3.85
C ALA A 54 -5.36 -7.07 2.92
N ALA A 55 -5.53 -7.30 1.63
CA ALA A 55 -4.53 -6.93 0.63
C ALA A 55 -5.20 -6.61 -0.70
N ALA A 56 -4.54 -5.81 -1.52
CA ALA A 56 -4.95 -5.55 -2.90
C ALA A 56 -3.70 -5.27 -3.74
N SER A 57 -3.74 -5.70 -4.99
CA SER A 57 -2.61 -5.53 -5.91
C SER A 57 -3.10 -5.35 -7.34
N SER A 58 -2.40 -4.52 -8.10
CA SER A 58 -2.68 -4.32 -9.52
C SER A 58 -2.40 -5.56 -10.37
N VAL A 59 -1.70 -6.57 -9.83
CA VAL A 59 -1.48 -7.85 -10.53
C VAL A 59 -2.67 -8.80 -10.44
N GLU A 60 -3.66 -8.50 -9.63
CA GLU A 60 -4.86 -9.35 -9.53
C GLU A 60 -5.59 -9.41 -10.88
N PRO A 61 -6.11 -10.58 -11.29
CA PRO A 61 -6.68 -10.74 -12.63
C PRO A 61 -7.76 -9.73 -13.00
N ASP A 62 -8.65 -9.40 -12.08
CA ASP A 62 -9.74 -8.45 -12.34
C ASP A 62 -9.22 -7.04 -12.60
N LEU A 63 -8.23 -6.60 -11.80
CA LEU A 63 -7.62 -5.29 -12.00
C LEU A 63 -6.76 -5.26 -13.26
N ARG A 64 -6.02 -6.32 -13.55
CA ARG A 64 -5.24 -6.41 -14.79
C ARG A 64 -6.11 -6.30 -16.02
N ALA A 65 -7.26 -6.94 -16.01
CA ALA A 65 -8.22 -6.87 -17.12
C ALA A 65 -8.74 -5.45 -17.34
N SER A 66 -9.08 -4.74 -16.26
CA SER A 66 -9.61 -3.38 -16.35
C SER A 66 -8.55 -2.34 -16.66
N LEU A 67 -7.30 -2.55 -16.24
CA LEU A 67 -6.20 -1.60 -16.46
C LEU A 67 -5.57 -1.75 -17.84
N GLY A 68 -5.74 -2.89 -18.49
CA GLY A 68 -5.25 -3.12 -19.85
C GLY A 68 -3.74 -3.08 -19.97
N LYS A 69 -3.25 -2.64 -21.15
CA LYS A 69 -1.81 -2.64 -21.47
C LYS A 69 -1.00 -1.64 -20.65
N SER A 70 -1.62 -0.60 -20.14
CA SER A 70 -0.92 0.39 -19.29
C SER A 70 -0.51 -0.19 -17.95
N GLY A 71 -1.12 -1.32 -17.55
CA GLY A 71 -0.80 -2.01 -16.31
C GLY A 71 -1.13 -1.22 -15.08
N GLY A 72 -0.55 -1.64 -13.95
CA GLY A 72 -0.83 -1.05 -12.64
C GLY A 72 0.18 -0.02 -12.18
N GLY A 73 1.15 0.35 -13.02
CA GLY A 73 2.26 1.23 -12.65
C GLY A 73 1.94 2.71 -12.71
N ASN A 74 0.70 3.09 -12.92
CA ASN A 74 0.28 4.49 -13.07
C ASN A 74 -0.71 4.90 -11.98
N VAL A 75 -1.16 6.16 -12.06
CA VAL A 75 -2.12 6.74 -11.10
C VAL A 75 -3.46 5.99 -11.11
N THR A 76 -3.93 5.57 -12.29
CA THR A 76 -5.17 4.79 -12.42
C THR A 76 -5.08 3.47 -11.68
N GLY A 77 -3.93 2.77 -11.81
CA GLY A 77 -3.69 1.54 -11.06
C GLY A 77 -3.68 1.76 -9.56
N ALA A 78 -3.03 2.82 -9.10
CA ALA A 78 -2.99 3.17 -7.68
C ALA A 78 -4.38 3.46 -7.12
N GLU A 79 -5.20 4.19 -7.86
CA GLU A 79 -6.58 4.48 -7.46
C GLU A 79 -7.40 3.19 -7.34
N SER A 80 -7.30 2.31 -8.32
CA SER A 80 -8.02 1.03 -8.32
C SER A 80 -7.61 0.15 -7.14
N VAL A 81 -6.31 0.07 -6.84
CA VAL A 81 -5.80 -0.70 -5.71
C VAL A 81 -6.28 -0.10 -4.39
N GLY A 82 -6.25 1.22 -4.25
CA GLY A 82 -6.70 1.91 -3.04
C GLY A 82 -8.18 1.66 -2.76
N ARG A 83 -9.03 1.76 -3.78
CA ARG A 83 -10.45 1.48 -3.66
C ARG A 83 -10.72 0.03 -3.27
N LEU A 84 -10.04 -0.90 -3.92
CA LEU A 84 -10.21 -2.32 -3.63
C LEU A 84 -9.77 -2.64 -2.21
N LEU A 85 -8.64 -2.09 -1.77
CA LEU A 85 -8.15 -2.29 -0.41
C LEU A 85 -9.15 -1.73 0.62
N GLY A 86 -9.64 -0.52 0.39
CA GLY A 86 -10.63 0.11 1.28
C GLY A 86 -11.92 -0.70 1.37
N SER A 87 -12.39 -1.22 0.24
CA SER A 87 -13.58 -2.09 0.19
C SER A 87 -13.36 -3.39 0.97
N ARG A 88 -12.20 -4.02 0.79
CA ARG A 88 -11.86 -5.27 1.51
C ARG A 88 -11.68 -5.02 3.01
N ALA A 89 -11.10 -3.90 3.39
CA ALA A 89 -10.97 -3.50 4.79
C ALA A 89 -12.33 -3.33 5.44
N LYS A 90 -13.24 -2.64 4.75
CA LYS A 90 -14.60 -2.43 5.22
C LYS A 90 -15.32 -3.76 5.42
N ALA A 91 -15.19 -4.69 4.49
CA ALA A 91 -15.76 -6.03 4.60
C ALA A 91 -15.17 -6.80 5.78
N ALA A 92 -13.94 -6.55 6.15
CA ALA A 92 -13.27 -7.17 7.29
C ALA A 92 -13.52 -6.43 8.62
N GLY A 93 -14.28 -5.34 8.60
CA GLY A 93 -14.57 -4.55 9.80
C GLY A 93 -13.47 -3.60 10.22
N ILE A 94 -12.50 -3.32 9.35
CA ILE A 94 -11.38 -2.43 9.63
C ILE A 94 -11.77 -1.00 9.24
N THR A 95 -11.64 -0.05 10.19
CA THR A 95 -11.98 1.35 9.95
C THR A 95 -10.78 2.28 10.11
N LYS A 96 -9.84 1.93 10.97
CA LYS A 96 -8.66 2.76 11.26
C LYS A 96 -7.39 2.01 10.90
N VAL A 97 -6.44 2.72 10.31
CA VAL A 97 -5.13 2.15 9.97
C VAL A 97 -4.03 3.16 10.28
N VAL A 98 -2.80 2.67 10.47
CA VAL A 98 -1.60 3.50 10.48
C VAL A 98 -0.92 3.36 9.12
N PHE A 99 -0.47 4.47 8.55
CA PHE A 99 0.04 4.48 7.18
C PHE A 99 1.55 4.31 7.15
N ASP A 100 2.01 3.26 6.45
CA ASP A 100 3.42 3.01 6.18
C ASP A 100 3.63 3.04 4.66
N ARG A 101 4.20 4.12 4.17
CA ARG A 101 4.45 4.30 2.73
C ARG A 101 5.68 3.55 2.21
N GLY A 102 6.32 2.70 3.04
CA GLY A 102 7.46 1.87 2.63
C GLY A 102 8.73 2.66 2.31
N GLY A 103 8.89 3.86 2.86
CA GLY A 103 10.00 4.75 2.54
C GLY A 103 9.83 5.49 1.21
N PHE A 104 8.75 5.26 0.48
CA PHE A 104 8.41 6.02 -0.72
C PHE A 104 7.93 7.43 -0.34
N VAL A 105 8.20 8.39 -1.22
CA VAL A 105 7.71 9.76 -1.01
C VAL A 105 6.18 9.77 -1.12
N TYR A 106 5.50 10.50 -0.24
CA TYR A 106 4.05 10.67 -0.30
C TYR A 106 3.69 11.60 -1.47
N HIS A 107 3.70 11.03 -2.66
CA HIS A 107 3.52 11.76 -3.91
C HIS A 107 3.03 10.81 -5.00
N GLY A 108 2.35 11.34 -6.01
CA GLY A 108 1.92 10.58 -7.17
C GLY A 108 1.10 9.34 -6.81
N ARG A 109 1.57 8.17 -7.22
CA ARG A 109 0.85 6.90 -7.03
C ARG A 109 0.56 6.57 -5.58
N VAL A 110 1.50 6.83 -4.69
CA VAL A 110 1.31 6.54 -3.26
C VAL A 110 0.22 7.42 -2.66
N ALA A 111 0.23 8.71 -2.98
CA ALA A 111 -0.80 9.63 -2.52
C ALA A 111 -2.18 9.28 -3.07
N VAL A 112 -2.27 8.91 -4.34
CA VAL A 112 -3.53 8.53 -4.98
C VAL A 112 -4.11 7.28 -4.35
N LEU A 113 -3.28 6.27 -4.08
CA LEU A 113 -3.72 5.05 -3.40
C LEU A 113 -4.27 5.37 -2.01
N ALA A 114 -3.57 6.19 -1.23
CA ALA A 114 -4.00 6.59 0.10
C ALA A 114 -5.33 7.35 0.07
N ASP A 115 -5.47 8.30 -0.85
CA ASP A 115 -6.70 9.08 -1.00
C ASP A 115 -7.88 8.20 -1.41
N ALA A 116 -7.66 7.23 -2.30
CA ALA A 116 -8.68 6.29 -2.73
C ALA A 116 -9.14 5.38 -1.56
N ALA A 117 -8.22 4.92 -0.74
CA ALA A 117 -8.53 4.13 0.44
C ALA A 117 -9.33 4.97 1.46
N ARG A 118 -8.97 6.23 1.66
CA ARG A 118 -9.73 7.15 2.53
C ARG A 118 -11.13 7.39 2.01
N ALA A 119 -11.30 7.50 0.69
CA ALA A 119 -12.60 7.70 0.07
C ALA A 119 -13.54 6.51 0.33
N GLU A 120 -13.00 5.31 0.52
CA GLU A 120 -13.77 4.11 0.85
C GLU A 120 -14.06 3.99 2.36
N GLY A 121 -13.57 4.91 3.18
CA GLY A 121 -13.91 4.97 4.60
C GLY A 121 -12.77 4.67 5.58
N LEU A 122 -11.56 4.41 5.11
CA LEU A 122 -10.43 4.22 6.03
C LEU A 122 -9.98 5.55 6.64
N GLU A 123 -9.72 5.52 7.94
CA GLU A 123 -9.22 6.67 8.68
C GLU A 123 -7.72 6.53 8.94
N PHE A 124 -6.99 7.52 8.49
CA PHE A 124 -5.54 7.63 8.78
C PHE A 124 -4.97 8.99 8.35
#